data_af115487d54a8e1ccfd89deeb6b1cb84
#
_entry.id   af115487d54a8e1ccfd89deeb6b1cb84
#
_cell.length_a   1.000
_cell.length_b   1.000
_cell.length_c   1.000
_cell.angle_alpha   90.00
_cell.angle_beta   90.00
_cell.angle_gamma   90.00
#
_symmetry.space_group_name_H-M   'P 1'
#
loop_
_entity.id
_entity.type
_entity.pdbx_description
1 polymer ?
#
loop_
_entity_poly.entity_id
_entity_poly.type
_entity_poly.pdbx_seq_one_letter_code
_entity_poly.pdbx_strand_id
1 'polypeptide(L)'
;MKRYIATLLLLAICASTQAREVFPLNEGWRFFFKSENSSDNARHVTLPHTWNTDTGGTGYFLETTANYQNDMYIPAEWATKRLFVKFYGVQSVADVFVNGYYVGGHKGGGTAFALEITDKIRFGSDNALLVVVSNNYCDDVLPTSTDMNLYGGIYREAELILTEKTAVSPLYLGSDGIL
;
A
#
# COMPACT_ATOMS: atom_id res chain seq x y z
N MET A 1 -40.34 30.93 -12.45
CA MET A 1 -38.87 31.14 -12.38
C MET A 1 -38.23 30.79 -11.04
N LYS A 2 -38.68 31.31 -9.89
CA LYS A 2 -38.05 31.02 -8.54
C LYS A 2 -38.03 29.52 -8.16
N ARG A 3 -39.00 28.70 -8.58
CA ARG A 3 -39.04 27.25 -8.27
C ARG A 3 -37.97 26.45 -9.05
N TYR A 4 -37.68 26.82 -10.29
CA TYR A 4 -36.64 26.13 -11.10
C TYR A 4 -35.23 26.47 -10.65
N ILE A 5 -34.99 27.68 -10.11
CA ILE A 5 -33.70 28.09 -9.58
C ILE A 5 -33.37 27.28 -8.31
N ALA A 6 -34.35 27.04 -7.43
CA ALA A 6 -34.15 26.21 -6.25
C ALA A 6 -33.83 24.75 -6.59
N THR A 7 -34.52 24.20 -7.62
CA THR A 7 -34.26 22.83 -8.11
C THR A 7 -32.88 22.71 -8.76
N LEU A 8 -32.46 23.71 -9.53
CA LEU A 8 -31.11 23.74 -10.10
C LEU A 8 -30.03 23.86 -9.05
N LEU A 9 -30.24 24.65 -7.99
CA LEU A 9 -29.31 24.77 -6.86
C LEU A 9 -29.19 23.45 -6.08
N LEU A 10 -30.29 22.72 -5.87
CA LEU A 10 -30.25 21.40 -5.24
C LEU A 10 -29.52 20.36 -6.10
N LEU A 11 -29.69 20.38 -7.43
CA LEU A 11 -28.94 19.50 -8.34
C LEU A 11 -27.43 19.82 -8.35
N ALA A 12 -27.04 21.10 -8.25
CA ALA A 12 -25.62 21.51 -8.20
C ALA A 12 -24.92 21.07 -6.90
N ILE A 13 -25.65 20.93 -5.79
CA ILE A 13 -25.12 20.48 -4.50
C ILE A 13 -24.91 18.94 -4.50
N CYS A 14 -25.63 18.20 -5.34
CA CYS A 14 -25.43 16.74 -5.48
C CYS A 14 -24.24 16.34 -6.36
N ALA A 15 -23.55 17.26 -6.99
CA ALA A 15 -22.55 16.98 -8.00
C ALA A 15 -21.11 17.13 -7.48
N SER A 16 -20.75 16.55 -6.36
CA SER A 16 -19.35 16.16 -6.06
C SER A 16 -19.11 15.93 -4.57
N THR A 17 -19.56 14.84 -4.04
CA THR A 17 -18.95 14.31 -2.80
C THR A 17 -18.24 13.02 -3.14
N GLN A 18 -17.13 13.11 -3.83
CA GLN A 18 -16.21 12.00 -3.91
C GLN A 18 -15.44 11.95 -2.57
N ALA A 19 -16.06 11.27 -1.60
CA ALA A 19 -15.51 11.17 -0.23
C ALA A 19 -14.17 10.45 -0.18
N ARG A 20 -13.78 9.76 -1.27
CA ARG A 20 -12.55 8.99 -1.38
C ARG A 20 -12.09 8.94 -2.83
N GLU A 21 -10.82 9.25 -3.06
CA GLU A 21 -10.14 9.05 -4.33
C GLU A 21 -9.11 7.93 -4.16
N VAL A 22 -8.98 7.05 -5.16
CA VAL A 22 -8.09 5.89 -5.13
C VAL A 22 -7.18 5.95 -6.35
N PHE A 23 -5.89 5.83 -6.12
CA PHE A 23 -4.86 5.87 -7.15
C PHE A 23 -4.08 4.55 -7.14
N PRO A 24 -3.99 3.82 -8.26
CA PRO A 24 -3.16 2.63 -8.33
C PRO A 24 -1.69 2.95 -8.00
N LEU A 25 -1.06 2.08 -7.22
CA LEU A 25 0.36 2.18 -6.86
C LEU A 25 1.08 0.89 -7.25
N ASN A 26 0.87 0.44 -8.49
CA ASN A 26 1.41 -0.84 -8.96
C ASN A 26 2.72 -0.68 -9.73
N GLU A 27 2.98 0.50 -10.29
CA GLU A 27 4.13 0.77 -11.14
C GLU A 27 5.26 1.49 -10.38
N GLY A 28 6.47 1.47 -10.96
CA GLY A 28 7.59 2.26 -10.48
C GLY A 28 8.32 1.68 -9.27
N TRP A 29 8.10 0.41 -8.95
CA TRP A 29 8.78 -0.23 -7.84
C TRP A 29 10.19 -0.67 -8.20
N ARG A 30 11.12 -0.46 -7.26
CA ARG A 30 12.48 -1.03 -7.25
C ARG A 30 12.52 -2.13 -6.19
N PHE A 31 12.94 -3.30 -6.59
CA PHE A 31 13.02 -4.49 -5.76
C PHE A 31 14.48 -4.93 -5.59
N PHE A 32 14.90 -5.26 -4.36
CA PHE A 32 16.21 -5.84 -4.07
C PHE A 32 16.16 -6.65 -2.77
N PHE A 33 16.96 -7.71 -2.69
CA PHE A 33 17.06 -8.48 -1.46
C PHE A 33 17.83 -7.70 -0.39
N LYS A 34 17.43 -7.89 0.88
CA LYS A 34 18.13 -7.26 2.01
C LYS A 34 19.59 -7.69 2.10
N SER A 35 19.92 -8.92 1.69
CA SER A 35 21.27 -9.45 1.63
C SER A 35 22.19 -8.75 0.64
N GLU A 36 21.64 -8.07 -0.37
CA GLU A 36 22.42 -7.39 -1.41
C GLU A 36 23.00 -6.05 -0.93
N ASN A 37 22.62 -5.57 0.26
CA ASN A 37 23.13 -4.37 0.96
C ASN A 37 23.17 -3.07 0.14
N SER A 38 22.62 -3.08 -1.07
CA SER A 38 22.68 -1.94 -1.98
C SER A 38 21.46 -1.89 -2.89
N SER A 39 20.92 -0.69 -3.03
CA SER A 39 19.92 -0.38 -4.06
C SER A 39 20.51 -0.37 -5.49
N ASP A 40 21.84 -0.51 -5.64
CA ASP A 40 22.49 -0.45 -6.95
C ASP A 40 22.14 -1.66 -7.83
N ASN A 41 21.78 -2.78 -7.20
CA ASN A 41 21.30 -3.99 -7.87
C ASN A 41 19.75 -4.07 -7.92
N ALA A 42 19.06 -2.97 -7.63
CA ALA A 42 17.61 -2.96 -7.63
C ALA A 42 17.04 -3.22 -9.03
N ARG A 43 16.09 -4.14 -9.09
CA ARG A 43 15.33 -4.46 -10.31
C ARG A 43 14.02 -3.67 -10.33
N HIS A 44 13.63 -3.19 -11.49
CA HIS A 44 12.30 -2.60 -11.67
C HIS A 44 11.27 -3.71 -11.77
N VAL A 45 10.22 -3.59 -10.95
CA VAL A 45 9.10 -4.53 -10.91
C VAL A 45 7.77 -3.78 -10.90
N THR A 46 6.73 -4.48 -11.37
CA THR A 46 5.34 -4.04 -11.30
C THR A 46 4.59 -4.97 -10.36
N LEU A 47 3.72 -4.43 -9.53
CA LEU A 47 2.84 -5.24 -8.67
C LEU A 47 1.63 -5.76 -9.48
N PRO A 48 1.17 -6.97 -9.20
CA PRO A 48 1.65 -7.96 -8.22
C PRO A 48 3.03 -8.56 -8.57
N HIS A 49 3.87 -8.77 -7.55
CA HIS A 49 5.21 -9.32 -7.72
C HIS A 49 5.56 -10.32 -6.62
N THR A 50 6.24 -11.41 -6.99
CA THR A 50 6.82 -12.38 -6.06
C THR A 50 8.21 -12.79 -6.53
N TRP A 51 9.20 -12.75 -5.64
CA TRP A 51 10.58 -13.13 -5.98
C TRP A 51 10.76 -14.62 -6.29
N ASN A 52 9.81 -15.46 -5.88
CA ASN A 52 9.88 -16.90 -6.15
C ASN A 52 9.69 -17.23 -7.64
N THR A 53 9.04 -16.36 -8.42
CA THR A 53 8.94 -16.50 -9.88
C THR A 53 10.18 -16.03 -10.62
N ASP A 54 10.94 -15.09 -10.04
CA ASP A 54 12.15 -14.53 -10.63
C ASP A 54 13.28 -15.56 -10.78
N THR A 55 13.23 -16.62 -9.97
CA THR A 55 14.23 -17.71 -9.98
C THR A 55 14.01 -18.73 -11.10
N GLY A 56 13.21 -18.40 -12.12
CA GLY A 56 12.99 -19.26 -13.29
C GLY A 56 12.10 -20.47 -13.01
N GLY A 57 11.25 -20.40 -12.01
CA GLY A 57 10.27 -21.45 -11.71
C GLY A 57 10.87 -22.74 -11.14
N THR A 58 12.09 -22.70 -10.64
CA THR A 58 12.78 -23.89 -10.08
C THR A 58 12.19 -24.36 -8.74
N GLY A 59 11.07 -23.81 -8.31
CA GLY A 59 10.31 -24.29 -7.15
C GLY A 59 11.03 -24.21 -5.81
N TYR A 60 12.13 -23.47 -5.73
CA TYR A 60 12.85 -23.33 -4.48
C TYR A 60 12.08 -22.49 -3.47
N PHE A 61 11.97 -23.03 -2.26
CA PHE A 61 11.46 -22.37 -1.06
C PHE A 61 12.46 -21.30 -0.62
N LEU A 62 12.45 -20.14 -1.27
CA LEU A 62 13.31 -19.03 -0.87
C LEU A 62 12.66 -18.26 0.25
N GLU A 63 13.06 -18.57 1.48
CA GLU A 63 12.75 -17.77 2.66
C GLU A 63 13.78 -16.65 2.80
N THR A 64 13.33 -15.40 2.74
CA THR A 64 14.21 -14.23 2.78
C THR A 64 13.47 -12.96 3.16
N THR A 65 14.23 -11.87 3.24
CA THR A 65 13.70 -10.51 3.38
C THR A 65 14.13 -9.69 2.18
N ALA A 66 13.19 -8.95 1.62
CA ALA A 66 13.42 -8.08 0.47
C ALA A 66 12.83 -6.68 0.70
N ASN A 67 13.34 -5.73 -0.04
CA ASN A 67 12.93 -4.34 -0.04
C ASN A 67 12.19 -4.01 -1.33
N TYR A 68 11.05 -3.35 -1.22
CA TYR A 68 10.31 -2.73 -2.30
C TYR A 68 10.30 -1.23 -2.06
N GLN A 69 10.87 -0.47 -2.97
CA GLN A 69 10.93 0.99 -2.87
C GLN A 69 10.20 1.63 -4.05
N ASN A 70 9.37 2.62 -3.76
CA ASN A 70 8.69 3.45 -4.74
C ASN A 70 8.92 4.92 -4.42
N ASP A 71 9.25 5.72 -5.43
CA ASP A 71 9.39 7.16 -5.31
C ASP A 71 8.14 7.79 -5.94
N MET A 72 7.30 8.41 -5.10
CA MET A 72 6.01 8.95 -5.49
C MET A 72 5.96 10.47 -5.28
N TYR A 73 5.58 11.20 -6.33
CA TYR A 73 5.28 12.62 -6.20
C TYR A 73 3.88 12.80 -5.59
N ILE A 74 3.78 13.59 -4.52
CA ILE A 74 2.51 13.89 -3.86
C ILE A 74 2.18 15.38 -4.06
N PRO A 75 1.07 15.71 -4.76
CA PRO A 75 0.71 17.09 -5.06
C PRO A 75 0.51 17.97 -3.81
N ALA A 76 0.86 19.24 -3.93
CA ALA A 76 0.73 20.20 -2.83
C ALA A 76 -0.73 20.45 -2.42
N GLU A 77 -1.66 20.37 -3.36
CA GLU A 77 -3.10 20.56 -3.12
C GLU A 77 -3.73 19.48 -2.24
N TRP A 78 -3.03 18.35 -2.02
CA TRP A 78 -3.49 17.29 -1.11
C TRP A 78 -3.16 17.58 0.35
N ALA A 79 -2.44 18.66 0.68
CA ALA A 79 -1.99 18.97 2.05
C ALA A 79 -3.13 19.17 3.08
N THR A 80 -4.35 19.42 2.62
CA THR A 80 -5.53 19.57 3.48
C THR A 80 -6.29 18.27 3.70
N LYS A 81 -5.90 17.19 3.01
CA LYS A 81 -6.54 15.88 3.01
C LYS A 81 -5.75 14.86 3.83
N ARG A 82 -6.31 13.65 3.97
CA ARG A 82 -5.61 12.50 4.57
C ARG A 82 -5.21 11.53 3.48
N LEU A 83 -4.00 10.98 3.59
CA LEU A 83 -3.45 10.03 2.63
C LEU A 83 -3.11 8.70 3.31
N PHE A 84 -3.50 7.62 2.66
CA PHE A 84 -3.25 6.25 3.11
C PHE A 84 -2.60 5.44 2.01
N VAL A 85 -1.76 4.49 2.39
CA VAL A 85 -1.32 3.41 1.51
C VAL A 85 -2.04 2.13 1.90
N LYS A 86 -2.54 1.39 0.90
CA LYS A 86 -3.23 0.11 1.09
C LYS A 86 -2.57 -0.96 0.25
N PHE A 87 -2.35 -2.12 0.86
CA PHE A 87 -1.85 -3.32 0.20
C PHE A 87 -2.91 -4.41 0.32
N TYR A 88 -3.22 -5.08 -0.80
CA TYR A 88 -4.22 -6.14 -0.84
C TYR A 88 -3.67 -7.50 -0.44
N GLY A 89 -2.35 -7.68 -0.45
CA GLY A 89 -1.69 -8.90 0.03
C GLY A 89 -0.18 -8.80 -0.03
N VAL A 90 0.47 -9.04 1.11
CA VAL A 90 1.93 -9.08 1.27
C VAL A 90 2.30 -10.30 2.08
N GLN A 91 3.16 -11.15 1.56
CA GLN A 91 3.53 -12.42 2.19
C GLN A 91 4.94 -12.33 2.78
N SER A 92 5.11 -12.52 4.08
CA SER A 92 4.09 -12.76 5.16
C SER A 92 4.06 -11.63 6.17
N VAL A 93 5.19 -10.94 6.35
CA VAL A 93 5.38 -9.80 7.26
C VAL A 93 5.82 -8.60 6.44
N ALA A 94 5.21 -7.47 6.69
CA ALA A 94 5.55 -6.21 6.06
C ALA A 94 5.81 -5.13 7.10
N ASP A 95 6.91 -4.39 6.93
CA ASP A 95 7.19 -3.15 7.63
C ASP A 95 7.24 -2.01 6.62
N VAL A 96 6.49 -0.93 6.87
CA VAL A 96 6.32 0.18 5.93
C VAL A 96 6.95 1.45 6.48
N PHE A 97 7.73 2.10 5.63
CA PHE A 97 8.42 3.36 5.93
C PHE A 97 8.12 4.40 4.87
N VAL A 98 7.93 5.64 5.28
CA VAL A 98 7.79 6.80 4.39
C VAL A 98 8.85 7.82 4.76
N ASN A 99 9.65 8.25 3.79
CA ASN A 99 10.76 9.20 3.98
C ASN A 99 11.72 8.80 5.12
N GLY A 100 11.93 7.49 5.32
CA GLY A 100 12.75 6.91 6.37
C GLY A 100 12.07 6.76 7.74
N TYR A 101 10.83 7.20 7.89
CA TYR A 101 10.06 7.05 9.13
C TYR A 101 9.19 5.80 9.07
N TYR A 102 9.24 4.98 10.10
CA TYR A 102 8.33 3.84 10.27
C TYR A 102 6.90 4.34 10.44
N VAL A 103 5.96 3.80 9.65
CA VAL A 103 4.54 4.17 9.71
C VAL A 103 3.64 3.03 10.18
N GLY A 104 4.12 1.80 10.14
CA GLY A 104 3.41 0.64 10.63
C GLY A 104 3.82 -0.63 9.92
N GLY A 105 3.29 -1.76 10.36
CA GLY A 105 3.53 -3.05 9.77
C GLY A 105 2.28 -3.92 9.76
N HIS A 106 2.39 -5.07 9.09
CA HIS A 106 1.35 -6.08 9.00
C HIS A 106 1.95 -7.48 9.10
N LYS A 107 1.26 -8.36 9.82
CA LYS A 107 1.58 -9.79 9.91
C LYS A 107 0.43 -10.61 9.38
N GLY A 108 0.72 -11.52 8.46
CA GLY A 108 -0.27 -12.39 7.83
C GLY A 108 -0.41 -12.12 6.33
N GLY A 109 -0.13 -13.15 5.52
CA GLY A 109 -0.07 -13.02 4.07
C GLY A 109 -1.44 -12.85 3.39
N GLY A 110 -2.52 -13.33 3.99
CA GLY A 110 -3.81 -13.47 3.32
C GLY A 110 -4.75 -12.26 3.39
N THR A 111 -4.43 -11.26 4.20
CA THR A 111 -5.33 -10.13 4.47
C THR A 111 -4.78 -8.82 3.93
N ALA A 112 -5.69 -7.96 3.47
CA ALA A 112 -5.35 -6.60 3.10
C ALA A 112 -5.15 -5.73 4.36
N PHE A 113 -4.31 -4.70 4.24
CA PHE A 113 -4.12 -3.71 5.29
C PHE A 113 -3.91 -2.32 4.70
N ALA A 114 -4.20 -1.30 5.50
CA ALA A 114 -3.97 0.09 5.14
C ALA A 114 -3.27 0.82 6.28
N LEU A 115 -2.44 1.79 5.94
CA LEU A 115 -1.71 2.62 6.89
C LEU A 115 -1.88 4.10 6.52
N GLU A 116 -2.15 4.94 7.49
CA GLU A 116 -2.16 6.38 7.27
C GLU A 116 -0.72 6.90 7.19
N ILE A 117 -0.43 7.65 6.14
CA ILE A 117 0.91 8.18 5.87
C ILE A 117 0.97 9.71 5.87
N THR A 118 -0.15 10.38 6.10
CA THR A 118 -0.34 11.83 6.01
C THR A 118 0.78 12.62 6.69
N ASP A 119 1.11 12.27 7.94
CA ASP A 119 2.07 13.01 8.78
C ASP A 119 3.54 12.83 8.35
N LYS A 120 3.82 11.89 7.44
CA LYS A 120 5.18 11.59 6.96
C LYS A 120 5.39 12.05 5.53
N ILE A 121 4.36 12.60 4.89
CA ILE A 121 4.40 13.08 3.51
C ILE A 121 4.91 14.51 3.44
N ARG A 122 5.75 14.74 2.47
CA ARG A 122 6.16 16.07 1.99
C ARG A 122 5.30 16.41 0.78
N PHE A 123 4.29 17.24 0.98
CA PHE A 123 3.39 17.68 -0.09
C PHE A 123 4.11 18.61 -1.06
N GLY A 124 3.82 18.48 -2.35
CA GLY A 124 4.49 19.23 -3.43
C GLY A 124 5.90 18.71 -3.74
N SER A 125 6.23 17.48 -3.36
CA SER A 125 7.56 16.90 -3.49
C SER A 125 7.51 15.38 -3.69
N ASP A 126 8.66 14.83 -4.08
CA ASP A 126 8.87 13.38 -4.10
C ASP A 126 9.00 12.82 -2.69
N ASN A 127 8.42 11.65 -2.49
CA ASN A 127 8.43 10.90 -1.25
C ASN A 127 8.87 9.47 -1.49
N ALA A 128 9.77 8.97 -0.68
CA ALA A 128 10.22 7.59 -0.72
C ALA A 128 9.31 6.71 0.15
N LEU A 129 8.66 5.75 -0.47
CA LEU A 129 7.93 4.66 0.20
C LEU A 129 8.79 3.41 0.16
N LEU A 130 9.11 2.84 1.32
CA LEU A 130 9.85 1.59 1.46
C LEU A 130 8.98 0.56 2.17
N VAL A 131 8.85 -0.61 1.59
CA VAL A 131 8.20 -1.77 2.20
C VAL A 131 9.22 -2.88 2.34
N VAL A 132 9.54 -3.23 3.58
CA VAL A 132 10.40 -4.36 3.91
C VAL A 132 9.51 -5.57 4.07
N VAL A 133 9.68 -6.57 3.21
CA VAL A 133 8.84 -7.77 3.18
C VAL A 133 9.66 -8.99 3.54
N SER A 134 9.15 -9.82 4.44
CA SER A 134 9.76 -11.10 4.82
C SER A 134 8.75 -12.23 4.71
N ASN A 135 9.17 -13.33 4.08
CA ASN A 135 8.46 -14.61 4.11
C ASN A 135 9.19 -15.65 4.98
N ASN A 136 10.16 -15.20 5.79
CA ASN A 136 10.83 -16.08 6.74
C ASN A 136 9.82 -16.66 7.73
N TYR A 137 10.08 -17.87 8.17
CA TYR A 137 9.32 -18.50 9.25
C TYR A 137 9.21 -17.56 10.46
N CYS A 138 8.02 -17.46 11.01
CA CYS A 138 7.72 -16.65 12.18
C CYS A 138 6.59 -17.30 12.98
N ASP A 139 6.82 -17.51 14.28
CA ASP A 139 5.83 -18.15 15.17
C ASP A 139 4.50 -17.42 15.26
N ASP A 140 4.52 -16.11 14.95
CA ASP A 140 3.34 -15.24 15.03
C ASP A 140 2.49 -15.25 13.75
N VAL A 141 2.92 -15.92 12.68
CA VAL A 141 2.27 -15.87 11.36
C VAL A 141 1.98 -17.27 10.85
N LEU A 142 0.73 -17.57 10.57
CA LEU A 142 0.32 -18.84 9.97
C LEU A 142 0.67 -18.90 8.47
N PRO A 143 1.03 -20.07 7.96
CA PRO A 143 1.22 -21.35 8.66
C PRO A 143 2.56 -21.40 9.39
N THR A 144 2.61 -21.98 10.57
CA THR A 144 3.80 -22.10 11.41
C THR A 144 4.70 -23.28 11.03
N SER A 145 4.19 -24.20 10.23
CA SER A 145 4.97 -25.23 9.54
C SER A 145 4.23 -25.64 8.29
N THR A 146 4.93 -25.87 7.19
CA THR A 146 4.29 -26.19 5.90
C THR A 146 5.28 -26.86 4.97
N ASP A 147 4.80 -27.83 4.23
CA ASP A 147 5.50 -28.39 3.06
C ASP A 147 5.18 -27.56 1.81
N MET A 148 4.42 -26.45 1.94
CA MET A 148 4.04 -25.58 0.84
C MET A 148 5.00 -24.39 0.72
N ASN A 149 5.30 -24.02 -0.52
CA ASN A 149 6.07 -22.83 -0.81
C ASN A 149 5.24 -21.57 -0.47
N LEU A 150 5.76 -20.73 0.41
CA LEU A 150 5.20 -19.43 0.70
C LEU A 150 5.84 -18.39 -0.22
N TYR A 151 5.14 -18.08 -1.31
CA TYR A 151 5.59 -17.06 -2.27
C TYR A 151 5.71 -15.70 -1.59
N GLY A 152 6.95 -15.24 -1.41
CA GLY A 152 7.22 -13.95 -0.77
C GLY A 152 7.07 -12.77 -1.73
N GLY A 153 6.63 -11.64 -1.21
CA GLY A 153 6.50 -10.39 -1.96
C GLY A 153 5.19 -9.67 -1.75
N ILE A 154 5.02 -8.59 -2.50
CA ILE A 154 3.74 -7.88 -2.63
C ILE A 154 2.98 -8.54 -3.79
N TYR A 155 2.26 -9.61 -3.48
CA TYR A 155 1.68 -10.52 -4.48
C TYR A 155 0.26 -10.12 -4.93
N ARG A 156 -0.24 -8.97 -4.44
CA ARG A 156 -1.46 -8.29 -4.92
C ARG A 156 -1.18 -6.82 -5.13
N GLU A 157 -2.21 -6.11 -5.59
CA GLU A 157 -2.15 -4.69 -5.90
C GLU A 157 -1.89 -3.84 -4.66
N ALA A 158 -1.39 -2.62 -4.90
CA ALA A 158 -1.29 -1.56 -3.92
C ALA A 158 -2.00 -0.29 -4.43
N GLU A 159 -2.48 0.53 -3.50
CA GLU A 159 -3.20 1.76 -3.78
C GLU A 159 -2.80 2.89 -2.83
N LEU A 160 -2.82 4.12 -3.33
CA LEU A 160 -2.94 5.33 -2.52
C LEU A 160 -4.41 5.70 -2.39
N ILE A 161 -4.84 6.03 -1.19
CA ILE A 161 -6.21 6.45 -0.89
C ILE A 161 -6.16 7.86 -0.32
N LEU A 162 -6.81 8.79 -1.01
CA LEU A 162 -6.96 10.18 -0.58
C LEU A 162 -8.37 10.38 -0.04
N THR A 163 -8.50 10.96 1.14
CA THR A 163 -9.79 11.26 1.76
C THR A 163 -9.84 12.69 2.30
N GLU A 164 -11.03 13.21 2.49
CA GLU A 164 -11.22 14.40 3.30
C GLU A 164 -10.82 14.13 4.77
N LYS A 165 -10.59 15.20 5.55
CA LYS A 165 -10.26 15.07 6.98
C LYS A 165 -11.35 14.31 7.75
N THR A 166 -12.61 14.55 7.39
CA THR A 166 -13.76 13.84 7.95
C THR A 166 -14.25 12.84 6.89
N ALA A 167 -13.92 11.59 7.05
CA ALA A 167 -14.28 10.50 6.16
C ALA A 167 -14.32 9.17 6.91
N VAL A 168 -15.01 8.19 6.35
CA VAL A 168 -14.92 6.81 6.83
C VAL A 168 -13.49 6.31 6.65
N SER A 169 -12.88 5.86 7.72
CA SER A 169 -11.47 5.45 7.70
C SER A 169 -11.24 4.24 6.80
N PRO A 170 -10.26 4.27 5.89
CA PRO A 170 -9.87 3.11 5.10
C PRO A 170 -9.05 2.08 5.90
N LEU A 171 -8.70 2.36 7.16
CA LEU A 171 -7.97 1.44 8.03
C LEU A 171 -8.82 0.23 8.45
N TYR A 172 -10.14 0.37 8.43
CA TYR A 172 -11.07 -0.71 8.77
C TYR A 172 -11.55 -1.38 7.50
N LEU A 173 -11.16 -2.65 7.32
CA LEU A 173 -11.46 -3.44 6.12
C LEU A 173 -12.76 -4.24 6.24
N GLY A 174 -13.37 -4.23 7.39
CA GLY A 174 -14.72 -4.73 7.64
C GLY A 174 -15.55 -3.61 8.28
N SER A 175 -16.83 -3.48 7.94
CA SER A 175 -17.68 -2.50 8.60
C SER A 175 -18.82 -3.21 9.34
N ASP A 176 -18.90 -2.93 10.63
CA ASP A 176 -20.10 -3.25 11.43
C ASP A 176 -21.12 -2.10 11.41
N GLY A 177 -21.00 -1.21 10.42
CA GLY A 177 -21.80 0.00 10.28
C GLY A 177 -21.04 1.28 10.61
N ILE A 178 -21.72 2.41 10.44
CA ILE A 178 -21.24 3.73 10.85
C ILE A 178 -21.65 3.89 12.32
N LEU A 179 -20.68 4.04 13.19
CA LEU A 179 -20.88 4.45 14.57
C LEU A 179 -20.96 5.96 14.64
#